data_94d27ac7f60e234f5304e8f9d88d2a23
#
_entry.id   94d27ac7f60e234f5304e8f9d88d2a23
#
_cell.length_a   1.000
_cell.length_b   1.000
_cell.length_c   1.000
_cell.angle_alpha   90.00
_cell.angle_beta   90.00
_cell.angle_gamma   90.00
#
_symmetry.space_group_name_H-M   'P 1'
#
loop_
_entity.id
_entity.type
_entity.pdbx_description
1 polymer ?
#
loop_
_entity_poly.entity_id
_entity_poly.type
_entity_poly.pdbx_seq_one_letter_code
_entity_poly.pdbx_strand_id
1 'polypeptide(L)'
;YNKITVNGTNLASTDPNNRSTDISMISQYMLEGIEVTKAGTPDQDGDVLGGTINFILKKAKPGFHGNIITQGIYNGLEKEAGDYKYVGSVGNRFFNDKLGLLAQIDLENRTRSSHDLGARYNNAPANLDSVNALSFSNMVLTDINRNNDRTNSLFVLDYQIPRGNISYSGLNSKIKKNQTNYSDVFALVVEDRLYNTGEGINDINVISETWKYEQKLLNNLSVDAFTSFSMSKNDS
;
A
#
# COMPACT_ATOMS: atom_id res chain seq x y z
N TYR A 1 8.55 16.01 1.42
CA TYR A 1 7.46 15.02 1.49
C TYR A 1 6.86 14.84 0.10
N ASN A 2 6.55 13.57 -0.26
CA ASN A 2 5.80 13.24 -1.46
C ASN A 2 4.32 13.15 -1.10
N LYS A 3 3.46 13.74 -1.93
CA LYS A 3 2.01 13.64 -1.78
C LYS A 3 1.50 12.41 -2.53
N ILE A 4 0.67 11.59 -1.90
CA ILE A 4 0.06 10.41 -2.51
C ILE A 4 -1.44 10.63 -2.59
N THR A 5 -1.99 10.53 -3.80
CA THR A 5 -3.42 10.74 -4.06
C THR A 5 -4.02 9.57 -4.84
N VAL A 6 -5.33 9.40 -4.71
CA VAL A 6 -6.15 8.49 -5.51
C VAL A 6 -7.23 9.32 -6.19
N ASN A 7 -7.26 9.34 -7.52
CA ASN A 7 -8.13 10.22 -8.31
C ASN A 7 -8.09 11.69 -7.85
N GLY A 8 -6.91 12.17 -7.37
CA GLY A 8 -6.72 13.52 -6.84
C GLY A 8 -7.02 13.68 -5.35
N THR A 9 -7.63 12.71 -4.69
CA THR A 9 -7.91 12.73 -3.24
C THR A 9 -6.69 12.31 -2.45
N ASN A 10 -6.29 13.09 -1.45
CA ASN A 10 -5.20 12.72 -0.55
C ASN A 10 -5.53 11.43 0.20
N LEU A 11 -4.63 10.46 0.16
CA LEU A 11 -4.72 9.30 1.03
C LEU A 11 -4.32 9.68 2.45
N ALA A 12 -5.11 9.23 3.41
CA ALA A 12 -4.78 9.36 4.82
C ALA A 12 -3.49 8.60 5.16
N SER A 13 -2.70 9.14 6.09
CA SER A 13 -1.50 8.46 6.60
C SER A 13 -1.84 7.11 7.22
N THR A 14 -1.03 6.10 6.94
CA THR A 14 -1.15 4.77 7.53
C THR A 14 -0.19 4.55 8.71
N ASP A 15 0.70 5.51 8.95
CA ASP A 15 1.65 5.48 10.06
C ASP A 15 1.22 6.51 11.12
N PRO A 16 1.02 6.08 12.38
CA PRO A 16 0.63 7.00 13.45
C PRO A 16 1.72 8.01 13.84
N ASN A 17 2.99 7.71 13.55
CA ASN A 17 4.13 8.52 13.96
C ASN A 17 4.62 9.49 12.87
N ASN A 18 4.22 9.31 11.63
CA ASN A 18 4.62 10.16 10.52
C ASN A 18 3.50 10.26 9.47
N ARG A 19 3.67 11.15 8.48
CA ARG A 19 2.69 11.37 7.41
C ARG A 19 2.87 10.41 6.23
N SER A 20 3.51 9.27 6.41
CA SER A 20 3.70 8.31 5.33
C SER A 20 2.45 7.48 5.09
N THR A 21 2.21 7.17 3.82
CA THR A 21 1.14 6.27 3.38
C THR A 21 1.77 5.02 2.80
N ASP A 22 1.37 3.86 3.29
CA ASP A 22 1.79 2.57 2.73
C ASP A 22 1.11 2.36 1.37
N ILE A 23 1.84 2.64 0.28
CA ILE A 23 1.33 2.47 -1.08
C ILE A 23 1.00 1.01 -1.43
N SER A 24 1.54 0.05 -0.68
CA SER A 24 1.22 -1.36 -0.86
C SER A 24 -0.24 -1.69 -0.53
N MET A 25 -0.93 -0.77 0.17
CA MET A 25 -2.37 -0.86 0.43
C MET A 25 -3.21 -0.80 -0.84
N ILE A 26 -2.72 -0.17 -1.91
CA ILE A 26 -3.48 -0.01 -3.16
C ILE A 26 -3.17 -1.18 -4.08
N SER A 27 -4.21 -1.92 -4.47
CA SER A 27 -4.04 -3.01 -5.43
C SER A 27 -3.75 -2.48 -6.83
N GLN A 28 -2.68 -2.98 -7.45
CA GLN A 28 -2.33 -2.66 -8.84
C GLN A 28 -3.46 -3.00 -9.83
N TYR A 29 -4.29 -3.97 -9.52
CA TYR A 29 -5.39 -4.40 -10.38
C TYR A 29 -6.57 -3.42 -10.41
N MET A 30 -6.62 -2.48 -9.47
CA MET A 30 -7.62 -1.40 -9.41
C MET A 30 -7.21 -0.17 -10.20
N LEU A 31 -5.93 -0.11 -10.62
CA LEU A 31 -5.36 1.06 -11.28
C LEU A 31 -5.50 0.97 -12.80
N GLU A 32 -5.86 2.09 -13.41
CA GLU A 32 -5.73 2.34 -14.83
C GLU A 32 -4.36 2.91 -15.17
N GLY A 33 -3.80 3.73 -14.28
CA GLY A 33 -2.50 4.36 -14.44
C GLY A 33 -1.98 5.02 -13.19
N ILE A 34 -0.77 5.56 -13.29
CA ILE A 34 -0.10 6.33 -12.25
C ILE A 34 0.44 7.59 -12.89
N GLU A 35 0.08 8.75 -12.34
CA GLU A 35 0.62 10.04 -12.72
C GLU A 35 1.64 10.50 -11.69
N VAL A 36 2.82 10.91 -12.15
CA VAL A 36 3.89 11.41 -11.29
C VAL A 36 4.24 12.84 -11.69
N THR A 37 4.03 13.77 -10.77
CA THR A 37 4.44 15.17 -10.91
C THR A 37 5.64 15.44 -10.03
N LYS A 38 6.78 15.76 -10.63
CA LYS A 38 8.08 15.90 -9.93
C LYS A 38 8.26 17.23 -9.19
N ALA A 39 7.48 18.24 -9.51
CA ALA A 39 7.53 19.55 -8.86
C ALA A 39 6.12 20.02 -8.57
N GLY A 40 5.94 20.67 -7.42
CA GLY A 40 4.65 21.30 -7.08
C GLY A 40 4.29 22.37 -8.11
N THR A 41 3.07 22.36 -8.59
CA THR A 41 2.49 23.45 -9.37
C THR A 41 1.80 24.45 -8.42
N PRO A 42 1.61 25.73 -8.81
CA PRO A 42 1.04 26.75 -7.93
C PRO A 42 -0.37 26.45 -7.39
N ASP A 43 -1.07 25.51 -8.00
CA ASP A 43 -2.40 25.02 -7.62
C ASP A 43 -2.35 23.86 -6.61
N GLN A 44 -1.16 23.35 -6.27
CA GLN A 44 -0.98 22.29 -5.28
C GLN A 44 -0.69 22.85 -3.89
N ASP A 45 -0.94 22.03 -2.86
CA ASP A 45 -0.65 22.38 -1.47
C ASP A 45 0.84 22.71 -1.29
N GLY A 46 1.14 23.79 -0.56
CA GLY A 46 2.51 24.28 -0.35
C GLY A 46 3.44 23.37 0.46
N ASP A 47 2.95 22.25 0.98
CA ASP A 47 3.73 21.24 1.71
C ASP A 47 4.30 20.13 0.81
N VAL A 48 4.02 20.18 -0.51
CA VAL A 48 4.51 19.20 -1.50
C VAL A 48 5.92 19.58 -1.94
N LEU A 49 6.92 19.09 -1.22
CA LEU A 49 8.34 19.38 -1.52
C LEU A 49 8.96 18.44 -2.57
N GLY A 50 8.50 17.21 -2.65
CA GLY A 50 9.14 16.17 -3.48
C GLY A 50 8.35 15.77 -4.71
N GLY A 51 7.10 16.22 -4.84
CA GLY A 51 6.20 15.88 -5.94
C GLY A 51 4.97 15.09 -5.50
N THR A 52 4.09 14.80 -6.47
CA THR A 52 2.82 14.09 -6.26
C THR A 52 2.79 12.80 -7.07
N ILE A 53 2.32 11.72 -6.44
CA ILE A 53 1.99 10.45 -7.09
C ILE A 53 0.47 10.30 -7.02
N ASN A 54 -0.19 10.31 -8.18
CA ASN A 54 -1.64 10.16 -8.29
C ASN A 54 -1.98 8.81 -8.91
N PHE A 55 -2.67 7.96 -8.16
CA PHE A 55 -3.19 6.68 -8.63
C PHE A 55 -4.55 6.89 -9.29
N ILE A 56 -4.62 6.57 -10.59
CA ILE A 56 -5.85 6.66 -11.36
C ILE A 56 -6.58 5.34 -11.30
N LEU A 57 -7.80 5.34 -10.77
CA LEU A 57 -8.64 4.16 -10.66
C LEU A 57 -9.29 3.82 -12.00
N LYS A 58 -9.49 2.52 -12.24
CA LYS A 58 -10.22 2.01 -13.40
C LYS A 58 -11.65 2.54 -13.45
N LYS A 59 -12.16 2.69 -14.67
CA LYS A 59 -13.56 3.01 -14.96
C LYS A 59 -14.22 1.87 -15.76
N ALA A 60 -15.54 1.84 -15.78
CA ALA A 60 -16.29 0.89 -16.59
C ALA A 60 -16.05 1.16 -18.08
N LYS A 61 -15.77 0.10 -18.83
CA LYS A 61 -15.69 0.11 -20.32
C LYS A 61 -17.06 -0.16 -20.92
N PRO A 62 -17.32 0.26 -22.19
CA PRO A 62 -18.53 -0.07 -22.91
C PRO A 62 -18.75 -1.59 -23.00
N GLY A 63 -20.00 -2.03 -22.82
CA GLY A 63 -20.36 -3.44 -22.77
C GLY A 63 -20.04 -4.12 -21.44
N PHE A 64 -20.52 -5.35 -21.30
CA PHE A 64 -20.27 -6.15 -20.10
C PHE A 64 -18.84 -6.70 -20.11
N HIS A 65 -18.10 -6.43 -19.06
CA HIS A 65 -16.74 -6.93 -18.83
C HIS A 65 -16.64 -7.58 -17.46
N GLY A 66 -16.24 -8.84 -17.43
CA GLY A 66 -15.88 -9.57 -16.22
C GLY A 66 -14.44 -10.04 -16.32
N ASN A 67 -13.70 -9.96 -15.21
CA ASN A 67 -12.35 -10.50 -15.12
C ASN A 67 -12.16 -11.22 -13.78
N ILE A 68 -11.56 -12.40 -13.85
CA ILE A 68 -11.19 -13.19 -12.68
C ILE A 68 -9.72 -13.57 -12.83
N ILE A 69 -8.93 -13.26 -11.80
CA ILE A 69 -7.52 -13.65 -11.72
C ILE A 69 -7.35 -14.49 -10.47
N THR A 70 -6.76 -15.67 -10.64
CA THR A 70 -6.40 -16.56 -9.52
C THR A 70 -4.92 -16.86 -9.59
N GLN A 71 -4.22 -16.70 -8.48
CA GLN A 71 -2.80 -16.98 -8.35
C GLN A 71 -2.57 -17.80 -7.09
N GLY A 72 -1.92 -18.96 -7.24
CA GLY A 72 -1.31 -19.71 -6.15
C GLY A 72 0.18 -19.36 -6.08
N ILE A 73 0.72 -19.24 -4.87
CA ILE A 73 2.11 -18.85 -4.64
C ILE A 73 2.75 -19.90 -3.73
N TYR A 74 3.96 -20.31 -4.10
CA TYR A 74 4.79 -21.18 -3.28
C TYR A 74 5.90 -20.35 -2.62
N ASN A 75 6.00 -20.45 -1.30
CA ASN A 75 7.07 -19.82 -0.54
C ASN A 75 8.26 -20.77 -0.44
N GLY A 76 9.33 -20.47 -1.16
CA GLY A 76 10.53 -21.32 -1.19
C GLY A 76 11.35 -21.28 0.11
N LEU A 77 11.23 -20.24 0.93
CA LEU A 77 11.92 -20.13 2.21
C LEU A 77 11.29 -21.08 3.25
N GLU A 78 9.98 -21.00 3.40
CA GLU A 78 9.21 -21.85 4.34
C GLU A 78 8.88 -23.22 3.75
N LYS A 79 9.11 -23.42 2.45
CA LYS A 79 8.76 -24.64 1.69
C LYS A 79 7.27 -24.98 1.77
N GLU A 80 6.43 -23.95 1.84
CA GLU A 80 4.98 -24.07 1.95
C GLU A 80 4.27 -23.56 0.71
N ALA A 81 3.17 -24.23 0.34
CA ALA A 81 2.18 -23.77 -0.59
C ALA A 81 0.92 -23.38 0.19
N GLY A 82 0.35 -22.22 -0.09
CA GLY A 82 -0.84 -21.75 0.64
C GLY A 82 -1.11 -20.28 0.43
N ASP A 83 -0.11 -19.54 0.00
CA ASP A 83 -0.29 -18.16 -0.41
C ASP A 83 -1.16 -18.08 -1.66
N TYR A 84 -2.08 -17.14 -1.68
CA TYR A 84 -3.00 -16.97 -2.79
C TYR A 84 -3.31 -15.51 -3.07
N LYS A 85 -3.77 -15.26 -4.28
CA LYS A 85 -4.37 -14.00 -4.68
C LYS A 85 -5.55 -14.26 -5.59
N TYR A 86 -6.69 -13.68 -5.25
CA TYR A 86 -7.91 -13.68 -6.04
C TYR A 86 -8.31 -12.25 -6.36
N VAL A 87 -8.56 -11.98 -7.63
CA VAL A 87 -9.10 -10.69 -8.09
C VAL A 87 -10.34 -10.97 -8.91
N GLY A 88 -11.46 -10.38 -8.53
CA GLY A 88 -12.69 -10.43 -9.28
C GLY A 88 -13.15 -9.02 -9.62
N SER A 89 -13.44 -8.74 -10.87
CA SER A 89 -14.03 -7.47 -11.29
C SER A 89 -15.15 -7.66 -12.30
N VAL A 90 -16.16 -6.80 -12.19
CA VAL A 90 -17.27 -6.73 -13.12
C VAL A 90 -17.59 -5.26 -13.41
N GLY A 91 -17.84 -4.96 -14.67
CA GLY A 91 -18.21 -3.63 -15.11
C GLY A 91 -19.08 -3.66 -16.36
N ASN A 92 -19.90 -2.65 -16.48
CA ASN A 92 -20.74 -2.43 -17.67
C ASN A 92 -21.09 -0.95 -17.81
N ARG A 93 -21.48 -0.57 -19.02
CA ARG A 93 -22.10 0.73 -19.28
C ARG A 93 -23.54 0.53 -19.77
N PHE A 94 -24.43 1.35 -19.24
CA PHE A 94 -25.87 1.32 -19.50
C PHE A 94 -26.33 2.62 -20.15
N PHE A 95 -27.54 2.63 -20.72
CA PHE A 95 -28.19 3.82 -21.28
C PHE A 95 -27.35 4.47 -22.41
N ASN A 96 -26.95 3.70 -23.42
CA ASN A 96 -26.07 4.14 -24.48
C ASN A 96 -24.74 4.69 -23.94
N ASP A 97 -24.10 3.93 -23.08
CA ASP A 97 -22.81 4.20 -22.43
C ASP A 97 -22.79 5.43 -21.49
N LYS A 98 -23.96 5.96 -21.14
CA LYS A 98 -24.01 7.12 -20.24
C LYS A 98 -23.72 6.79 -18.79
N LEU A 99 -24.16 5.62 -18.29
CA LEU A 99 -23.95 5.19 -16.92
C LEU A 99 -22.94 4.05 -16.89
N GLY A 100 -21.77 4.31 -16.31
CA GLY A 100 -20.73 3.31 -16.06
C GLY A 100 -20.78 2.81 -14.63
N LEU A 101 -20.72 1.50 -14.43
CA LEU A 101 -20.60 0.83 -13.14
C LEU A 101 -19.43 -0.14 -13.18
N LEU A 102 -18.53 -0.08 -12.19
CA LEU A 102 -17.43 -1.01 -11.99
C LEU A 102 -17.37 -1.40 -10.51
N ALA A 103 -17.31 -2.69 -10.26
CA ALA A 103 -16.99 -3.23 -8.94
C ALA A 103 -15.84 -4.22 -9.04
N GLN A 104 -14.94 -4.18 -8.07
CA GLN A 104 -13.80 -5.08 -7.98
C GLN A 104 -13.52 -5.44 -6.52
N ILE A 105 -13.10 -6.69 -6.31
CA ILE A 105 -12.61 -7.18 -5.03
C ILE A 105 -11.30 -7.94 -5.26
N ASP A 106 -10.33 -7.71 -4.37
CA ASP A 106 -9.04 -8.39 -4.36
C ASP A 106 -8.84 -9.00 -2.97
N LEU A 107 -8.54 -10.28 -2.94
CA LEU A 107 -8.22 -11.04 -1.73
C LEU A 107 -6.82 -11.61 -1.88
N GLU A 108 -5.95 -11.36 -0.92
CA GLU A 108 -4.57 -11.87 -0.93
C GLU A 108 -4.19 -12.35 0.46
N ASN A 109 -3.65 -13.55 0.55
CA ASN A 109 -2.89 -14.02 1.70
C ASN A 109 -1.45 -14.25 1.25
N ARG A 110 -0.47 -13.73 1.99
CA ARG A 110 0.93 -13.82 1.62
C ARG A 110 1.85 -13.91 2.80
N THR A 111 2.63 -14.99 2.81
CA THR A 111 3.74 -15.20 3.74
C THR A 111 4.97 -14.41 3.27
N ARG A 112 5.55 -13.62 4.17
CA ARG A 112 6.71 -12.76 3.92
C ARG A 112 7.76 -12.93 5.01
N SER A 113 8.08 -14.18 5.35
CA SER A 113 9.09 -14.52 6.33
C SER A 113 10.50 -14.16 5.86
N SER A 114 11.38 -13.90 6.79
CA SER A 114 12.80 -13.66 6.53
C SER A 114 13.67 -14.25 7.63
N HIS A 115 14.85 -14.75 7.25
CA HIS A 115 15.89 -15.17 8.17
C HIS A 115 17.03 -14.17 8.07
N ASP A 116 17.38 -13.53 9.18
CA ASP A 116 18.39 -12.49 9.22
C ASP A 116 19.55 -12.90 10.14
N LEU A 117 20.78 -12.66 9.70
CA LEU A 117 21.99 -12.77 10.49
C LEU A 117 22.56 -11.39 10.76
N GLY A 118 22.53 -10.96 12.01
CA GLY A 118 23.16 -9.74 12.48
C GLY A 118 24.48 -10.02 13.20
N ALA A 119 25.44 -9.11 13.07
CA ALA A 119 26.68 -9.14 13.80
C ALA A 119 26.99 -7.76 14.38
N ARG A 120 27.50 -7.73 15.62
CA ARG A 120 27.99 -6.51 16.25
C ARG A 120 29.49 -6.67 16.55
N TYR A 121 30.21 -5.61 16.30
CA TYR A 121 31.65 -5.54 16.52
C TYR A 121 31.96 -4.42 17.50
N ASN A 122 32.95 -4.66 18.39
CA ASN A 122 33.54 -3.66 19.25
C ASN A 122 34.97 -3.37 18.78
N ASN A 123 35.49 -2.20 19.06
CA ASN A 123 36.92 -1.93 18.92
C ASN A 123 37.70 -2.87 19.84
N ALA A 124 38.76 -3.49 19.32
CA ALA A 124 39.65 -4.28 20.14
C ALA A 124 40.28 -3.42 21.23
N PRO A 125 40.61 -3.98 22.42
CA PRO A 125 41.34 -3.26 23.46
C PRO A 125 42.64 -2.69 22.91
N ALA A 126 43.03 -1.48 23.36
CA ALA A 126 44.18 -0.73 22.88
C ALA A 126 45.56 -1.41 23.12
N ASN A 127 45.62 -2.53 23.80
CA ASN A 127 46.81 -3.31 24.08
C ASN A 127 47.15 -4.40 23.04
N LEU A 128 46.35 -4.51 21.98
CA LEU A 128 46.69 -5.32 20.82
C LEU A 128 47.43 -4.45 19.81
N ASP A 129 48.66 -4.82 19.45
CA ASP A 129 49.56 -4.12 18.51
C ASP A 129 49.00 -3.97 17.09
N SER A 130 47.72 -4.16 16.88
CA SER A 130 47.03 -4.03 15.60
C SER A 130 46.16 -2.79 15.59
N VAL A 131 46.59 -1.78 14.86
CA VAL A 131 45.78 -0.61 14.51
C VAL A 131 44.51 -1.06 13.82
N ASN A 132 43.33 -0.73 14.40
CA ASN A 132 41.99 -1.03 13.86
C ASN A 132 41.52 -2.49 13.91
N ALA A 133 41.91 -3.27 14.90
CA ALA A 133 41.27 -4.58 15.11
C ALA A 133 39.84 -4.45 15.63
N LEU A 134 38.91 -5.07 14.95
CA LEU A 134 37.51 -5.24 15.39
C LEU A 134 37.38 -6.59 16.10
N SER A 135 36.83 -6.59 17.30
CA SER A 135 36.43 -7.83 17.99
C SER A 135 34.95 -8.09 17.76
N PHE A 136 34.63 -9.34 17.44
CA PHE A 136 33.25 -9.78 17.28
C PHE A 136 32.61 -9.91 18.67
N SER A 137 31.54 -9.12 18.93
CA SER A 137 30.93 -9.09 20.26
C SER A 137 29.65 -9.88 20.35
N ASN A 138 28.76 -9.74 19.37
CA ASN A 138 27.46 -10.43 19.38
C ASN A 138 27.12 -10.94 17.98
N MET A 139 26.50 -12.12 17.95
CA MET A 139 25.82 -12.66 16.79
C MET A 139 24.31 -12.76 17.08
N VAL A 140 23.47 -12.34 16.16
CA VAL A 140 22.03 -12.41 16.31
C VAL A 140 21.47 -13.14 15.10
N LEU A 141 20.83 -14.27 15.35
CA LEU A 141 20.03 -15.00 14.37
C LEU A 141 18.57 -14.62 14.61
N THR A 142 17.93 -14.05 13.62
CA THR A 142 16.51 -13.67 13.71
C THR A 142 15.71 -14.41 12.67
N ASP A 143 14.68 -15.09 13.11
CA ASP A 143 13.65 -15.69 12.28
C ASP A 143 12.37 -14.85 12.43
N ILE A 144 11.90 -14.29 11.32
CA ILE A 144 10.74 -13.42 11.29
C ILE A 144 9.66 -14.07 10.43
N ASN A 145 8.65 -14.61 11.09
CA ASN A 145 7.47 -15.15 10.44
C ASN A 145 6.44 -14.05 10.24
N ARG A 146 6.12 -13.72 8.98
CA ARG A 146 5.12 -12.72 8.62
C ARG A 146 4.05 -13.32 7.73
N ASN A 147 2.80 -13.12 8.11
CA ASN A 147 1.65 -13.41 7.27
C ASN A 147 0.82 -12.14 7.10
N ASN A 148 0.53 -11.79 5.85
CA ASN A 148 -0.24 -10.61 5.49
C ASN A 148 -1.53 -11.02 4.79
N ASP A 149 -2.67 -10.76 5.44
CA ASP A 149 -4.00 -10.88 4.85
C ASP A 149 -4.44 -9.52 4.33
N ARG A 150 -4.79 -9.46 3.05
CA ARG A 150 -5.22 -8.22 2.40
C ARG A 150 -6.56 -8.40 1.72
N THR A 151 -7.44 -7.43 1.95
CA THR A 151 -8.72 -7.30 1.25
C THR A 151 -8.84 -5.90 0.71
N ASN A 152 -9.02 -5.77 -0.60
CA ASN A 152 -9.31 -4.49 -1.24
C ASN A 152 -10.64 -4.57 -1.96
N SER A 153 -11.41 -3.50 -1.93
CA SER A 153 -12.62 -3.34 -2.71
C SER A 153 -12.65 -1.98 -3.39
N LEU A 154 -13.13 -1.97 -4.61
CA LEU A 154 -13.30 -0.78 -5.43
C LEU A 154 -14.71 -0.75 -5.98
N PHE A 155 -15.36 0.39 -5.87
CA PHE A 155 -16.61 0.67 -6.55
C PHE A 155 -16.51 2.02 -7.27
N VAL A 156 -16.82 2.03 -8.56
CA VAL A 156 -16.82 3.24 -9.38
C VAL A 156 -18.15 3.34 -10.11
N LEU A 157 -18.73 4.52 -10.03
CA LEU A 157 -19.92 4.93 -10.75
C LEU A 157 -19.57 6.20 -11.51
N ASP A 158 -19.89 6.27 -12.79
CA ASP A 158 -19.78 7.50 -13.57
C ASP A 158 -21.03 7.69 -14.45
N TYR A 159 -21.50 8.92 -14.55
CA TYR A 159 -22.65 9.28 -15.38
C TYR A 159 -22.29 10.45 -16.29
N GLN A 160 -22.39 10.18 -17.59
CA GLN A 160 -22.14 11.19 -18.62
C GLN A 160 -23.37 12.07 -18.79
N ILE A 161 -23.20 13.35 -18.49
CA ILE A 161 -24.18 14.41 -18.76
C ILE A 161 -23.79 15.17 -20.04
N PRO A 162 -24.67 15.95 -20.65
CA PRO A 162 -24.32 16.76 -21.80
C PRO A 162 -23.15 17.70 -21.47
N ARG A 163 -22.02 17.53 -22.19
CA ARG A 163 -20.76 18.26 -22.01
C ARG A 163 -20.12 18.13 -20.62
N GLY A 164 -20.38 17.01 -19.90
CA GLY A 164 -19.82 16.84 -18.56
C GLY A 164 -19.92 15.40 -18.06
N ASN A 165 -19.48 15.22 -16.81
CA ASN A 165 -19.47 13.92 -16.14
C ASN A 165 -19.69 14.11 -14.64
N ILE A 166 -20.42 13.18 -14.04
CA ILE A 166 -20.53 13.04 -12.59
C ILE A 166 -19.95 11.68 -12.26
N SER A 167 -19.02 11.62 -11.30
CA SER A 167 -18.42 10.35 -10.91
C SER A 167 -18.30 10.21 -9.41
N TYR A 168 -18.43 8.97 -8.97
CA TYR A 168 -18.12 8.53 -7.63
C TYR A 168 -17.11 7.39 -7.69
N SER A 169 -16.11 7.41 -6.83
CA SER A 169 -15.18 6.31 -6.61
C SER A 169 -15.00 6.07 -5.12
N GLY A 170 -15.21 4.83 -4.70
CA GLY A 170 -14.99 4.36 -3.34
C GLY A 170 -13.95 3.24 -3.34
N LEU A 171 -12.88 3.42 -2.58
CA LEU A 171 -11.81 2.46 -2.34
C LEU A 171 -11.79 2.11 -0.86
N ASN A 172 -11.81 0.82 -0.54
CA ASN A 172 -11.53 0.32 0.79
C ASN A 172 -10.38 -0.68 0.71
N SER A 173 -9.36 -0.50 1.54
CA SER A 173 -8.19 -1.36 1.61
C SER A 173 -7.91 -1.73 3.05
N LYS A 174 -7.97 -3.01 3.34
CA LYS A 174 -7.67 -3.58 4.65
C LYS A 174 -6.50 -4.52 4.54
N ILE A 175 -5.52 -4.38 5.44
CA ILE A 175 -4.42 -5.32 5.61
C ILE A 175 -4.25 -5.68 7.08
N LYS A 176 -4.22 -6.99 7.36
CA LYS A 176 -3.84 -7.54 8.65
C LYS A 176 -2.46 -8.15 8.52
N LYS A 177 -1.51 -7.65 9.30
CA LYS A 177 -0.13 -8.13 9.35
C LYS A 177 0.06 -8.87 10.67
N ASN A 178 0.28 -10.17 10.61
CA ASN A 178 0.66 -10.99 11.75
C ASN A 178 2.17 -11.23 11.66
N GLN A 179 2.90 -10.95 12.72
CA GLN A 179 4.35 -11.14 12.76
C GLN A 179 4.76 -11.80 14.06
N THR A 180 5.57 -12.86 13.96
CA THR A 180 6.24 -13.49 15.08
C THR A 180 7.74 -13.43 14.84
N ASN A 181 8.48 -12.90 15.79
CA ASN A 181 9.94 -12.80 15.75
C ASN A 181 10.54 -13.77 16.75
N TYR A 182 11.46 -14.60 16.30
CA TYR A 182 12.33 -15.40 17.14
C TYR A 182 13.75 -14.88 16.97
N SER A 183 14.40 -14.53 18.08
CA SER A 183 15.77 -14.01 18.05
C SER A 183 16.65 -14.79 19.00
N ASP A 184 17.74 -15.32 18.45
CA ASP A 184 18.77 -16.06 19.18
C ASP A 184 20.03 -15.18 19.20
N VAL A 185 20.37 -14.63 20.36
CA VAL A 185 21.48 -13.71 20.55
C VAL A 185 22.62 -14.44 21.27
N PHE A 186 23.75 -14.54 20.59
CA PHE A 186 24.99 -15.05 21.16
C PHE A 186 25.87 -13.86 21.60
N ALA A 187 25.99 -13.62 22.89
CA ALA A 187 26.84 -12.58 23.48
C ALA A 187 28.20 -13.16 23.79
N LEU A 188 29.14 -13.05 22.85
CA LEU A 188 30.45 -13.73 22.92
C LEU A 188 31.39 -13.16 23.98
N VAL A 189 31.18 -11.90 24.36
CA VAL A 189 32.03 -11.24 25.38
C VAL A 189 31.73 -11.71 26.80
N VAL A 190 30.44 -12.03 27.06
CA VAL A 190 29.96 -12.48 28.38
C VAL A 190 29.62 -13.97 28.39
N GLU A 191 29.85 -14.66 27.27
CA GLU A 191 29.57 -16.10 27.09
C GLU A 191 28.11 -16.47 27.40
N ASP A 192 27.18 -15.60 26.99
CA ASP A 192 25.76 -15.77 27.26
C ASP A 192 24.96 -15.96 25.96
N ARG A 193 23.80 -16.61 26.09
CA ARG A 193 22.86 -16.86 24.99
C ARG A 193 21.45 -16.52 25.41
N LEU A 194 20.82 -15.62 24.68
CA LEU A 194 19.50 -15.11 24.99
C LEU A 194 18.51 -15.42 23.85
N TYR A 195 17.40 -16.06 24.18
CA TYR A 195 16.29 -16.26 23.30
C TYR A 195 15.20 -15.21 23.57
N ASN A 196 14.82 -14.50 22.53
CA ASN A 196 13.71 -13.55 22.58
C ASN A 196 12.63 -13.98 21.59
N THR A 197 11.38 -13.87 22.02
CA THR A 197 10.21 -14.06 21.17
C THR A 197 9.34 -12.83 21.28
N GLY A 198 8.88 -12.32 20.13
CA GLY A 198 7.96 -11.19 20.07
C GLY A 198 6.85 -11.47 19.08
N GLU A 199 5.63 -11.12 19.43
CA GLU A 199 4.47 -11.19 18.55
C GLU A 199 3.90 -9.80 18.33
N GLY A 200 3.46 -9.52 17.11
CA GLY A 200 2.81 -8.26 16.75
C GLY A 200 1.69 -8.51 15.76
N ILE A 201 0.57 -7.86 15.99
CA ILE A 201 -0.56 -7.82 15.05
C ILE A 201 -0.78 -6.35 14.70
N ASN A 202 -0.85 -6.06 13.41
CA ASN A 202 -1.14 -4.72 12.92
C ASN A 202 -2.28 -4.80 11.91
N ASP A 203 -3.41 -4.17 12.22
CA ASP A 203 -4.60 -4.11 11.37
C ASP A 203 -4.77 -2.68 10.86
N ILE A 204 -4.53 -2.48 9.56
CA ILE A 204 -4.63 -1.17 8.92
C ILE A 204 -5.81 -1.20 7.96
N ASN A 205 -6.70 -0.23 8.11
CA ASN A 205 -7.84 -0.02 7.21
C ASN A 205 -7.80 1.39 6.63
N VAL A 206 -7.86 1.50 5.31
CA VAL A 206 -7.91 2.77 4.58
C VAL A 206 -9.18 2.83 3.76
N ILE A 207 -9.95 3.89 3.93
CA ILE A 207 -11.13 4.20 3.12
C ILE A 207 -10.86 5.52 2.40
N SER A 208 -11.16 5.56 1.12
CA SER A 208 -11.07 6.78 0.29
C SER A 208 -12.28 6.87 -0.61
N GLU A 209 -13.04 7.94 -0.49
CA GLU A 209 -14.23 8.20 -1.30
C GLU A 209 -14.08 9.55 -1.99
N THR A 210 -14.47 9.62 -3.26
CA THR A 210 -14.38 10.83 -4.06
C THR A 210 -15.63 11.00 -4.90
N TRP A 211 -16.25 12.15 -4.82
CA TRP A 211 -17.28 12.61 -5.73
C TRP A 211 -16.71 13.71 -6.61
N LYS A 212 -16.91 13.62 -7.93
CA LYS A 212 -16.42 14.59 -8.87
C LYS A 212 -17.53 15.01 -9.84
N TYR A 213 -17.65 16.30 -10.07
CA TYR A 213 -18.54 16.90 -11.05
C TYR A 213 -17.71 17.73 -12.02
N GLU A 214 -17.82 17.45 -13.29
CA GLU A 214 -17.13 18.15 -14.38
C GLU A 214 -18.19 18.59 -15.40
N GLN A 215 -18.26 19.89 -15.71
CA GLN A 215 -19.22 20.44 -16.65
C GLN A 215 -18.61 21.56 -17.48
N LYS A 216 -18.70 21.42 -18.79
CA LYS A 216 -18.37 22.53 -19.73
C LYS A 216 -19.63 23.34 -20.00
N LEU A 217 -19.73 24.50 -19.37
CA LEU A 217 -20.89 25.40 -19.49
C LEU A 217 -20.88 26.15 -20.81
N LEU A 218 -19.72 26.69 -21.21
CA LEU A 218 -19.51 27.42 -22.47
C LEU A 218 -18.26 26.87 -23.16
N ASN A 219 -17.96 27.34 -24.36
CA ASN A 219 -16.77 26.90 -25.09
C ASN A 219 -15.46 27.19 -24.36
N ASN A 220 -15.42 28.22 -23.54
CA ASN A 220 -14.28 28.74 -22.79
C ASN A 220 -14.51 28.75 -21.25
N LEU A 221 -15.60 28.15 -20.78
CA LEU A 221 -15.90 28.07 -19.37
C LEU A 221 -16.23 26.62 -18.96
N SER A 222 -15.44 26.03 -18.07
CA SER A 222 -15.69 24.77 -17.41
C SER A 222 -15.80 24.97 -15.91
N VAL A 223 -16.59 24.11 -15.27
CA VAL A 223 -16.72 24.01 -13.81
C VAL A 223 -16.33 22.60 -13.42
N ASP A 224 -15.32 22.51 -12.56
CA ASP A 224 -14.86 21.27 -11.96
C ASP A 224 -15.02 21.41 -10.45
N ALA A 225 -15.82 20.53 -9.84
CA ALA A 225 -16.03 20.48 -8.42
C ALA A 225 -15.79 19.05 -7.91
N PHE A 226 -15.11 18.92 -6.77
CA PHE A 226 -14.96 17.63 -6.13
C PHE A 226 -15.11 17.76 -4.62
N THR A 227 -15.58 16.69 -4.02
CA THR A 227 -15.51 16.48 -2.57
C THR A 227 -14.97 15.10 -2.31
N SER A 228 -14.20 14.97 -1.24
CA SER A 228 -13.55 13.71 -0.91
C SER A 228 -13.47 13.49 0.59
N PHE A 229 -13.50 12.22 0.94
CA PHE A 229 -13.28 11.74 2.30
C PHE A 229 -12.20 10.66 2.28
N SER A 230 -11.23 10.76 3.18
CA SER A 230 -10.23 9.72 3.36
C SER A 230 -9.97 9.52 4.85
N MET A 231 -9.97 8.26 5.27
CA MET A 231 -9.74 7.85 6.65
C MET A 231 -8.79 6.66 6.67
N SER A 232 -7.87 6.67 7.63
CA SER A 232 -7.02 5.53 7.96
C SER A 232 -7.19 5.19 9.44
N LYS A 233 -7.33 3.90 9.73
CA LYS A 233 -7.31 3.35 11.07
C LYS A 233 -6.19 2.34 11.15
N ASN A 234 -5.36 2.44 12.18
CA ASN A 234 -4.25 1.54 12.45
C ASN A 234 -4.36 1.07 13.91
N ASP A 235 -4.63 -0.21 14.10
CA ASP A 235 -4.71 -0.87 15.40
C ASP A 235 -3.49 -1.82 15.51
N SER A 236 -2.61 -1.60 16.50
CA SER A 236 -1.38 -2.37 16.76
C SER A 236 -1.27 -2.82 18.20
#